data_174e1950ee8500c65e39f90f447f6589
#
_entry.id   174e1950ee8500c65e39f90f447f6589
#
_cell.length_a   1.000
_cell.length_b   1.000
_cell.length_c   1.000
_cell.angle_alpha   90.00
_cell.angle_beta   90.00
_cell.angle_gamma   90.00
#
_symmetry.space_group_name_H-M   'P 1'
#
loop_
_entity.id
_entity.type
_entity.pdbx_description
1 polymer ?
#
loop_
_entity_poly.entity_id
_entity_poly.type
_entity_poly.pdbx_seq_one_letter_code
_entity_poly.pdbx_strand_id
1 'polypeptide(L)'
;MKFKAKIDWWMHLLSAALVILNIGAVICLVFGIIDTAIAILLVIIFTPTNIFFIIPMWFNTFYLLAENELVVKCGISKAERIEYEQITSIDKTREPVRAPAPSLDRIEVRYKAKSGKFSDKVIISPKNKGEFIRQLKMRNENIE
;
A
#
# COMPACT_ATOMS: atom_id res chain seq x y z
N MET A 1 16.09 -8.29 2.52
CA MET A 1 15.09 -9.26 2.01
C MET A 1 13.82 -8.51 1.61
N LYS A 2 13.25 -8.72 0.41
CA LYS A 2 12.10 -7.95 -0.10
C LYS A 2 10.82 -8.78 -0.06
N PHE A 3 9.78 -8.26 0.58
CA PHE A 3 8.45 -8.86 0.64
C PHE A 3 7.48 -8.03 -0.19
N LYS A 4 6.69 -8.69 -1.04
CA LYS A 4 5.60 -8.05 -1.76
C LYS A 4 4.40 -7.86 -0.83
N ALA A 5 3.64 -6.78 -1.03
CA ALA A 5 2.36 -6.60 -0.37
C ALA A 5 1.34 -7.64 -0.87
N LYS A 6 0.46 -8.09 0.04
CA LYS A 6 -0.73 -8.84 -0.32
C LYS A 6 -1.77 -7.89 -0.85
N ILE A 7 -2.35 -8.20 -1.99
CA ILE A 7 -3.45 -7.46 -2.60
C ILE A 7 -4.67 -8.36 -2.55
N ASP A 8 -5.75 -7.91 -1.95
CA ASP A 8 -6.98 -8.69 -1.84
C ASP A 8 -7.76 -8.70 -3.17
N TRP A 9 -8.56 -9.73 -3.38
CA TRP A 9 -9.33 -9.93 -4.61
C TRP A 9 -10.26 -8.76 -4.97
N TRP A 10 -10.86 -8.11 -3.96
CA TRP A 10 -11.73 -6.96 -4.18
C TRP A 10 -10.97 -5.74 -4.72
N MET A 11 -9.69 -5.59 -4.39
CA MET A 11 -8.81 -4.56 -4.96
C MET A 11 -8.54 -4.83 -6.44
N HIS A 12 -8.43 -6.09 -6.85
CA HIS A 12 -8.34 -6.46 -8.28
C HIS A 12 -9.61 -6.06 -9.03
N LEU A 13 -10.79 -6.33 -8.45
CA LEU A 13 -12.06 -5.93 -9.03
C LEU A 13 -12.20 -4.40 -9.14
N LEU A 14 -11.86 -3.68 -8.08
CA LEU A 14 -11.89 -2.21 -8.08
C LEU A 14 -10.95 -1.64 -9.15
N SER A 15 -9.72 -2.15 -9.22
CA SER A 15 -8.75 -1.72 -10.23
C SER A 15 -9.24 -2.01 -11.65
N ALA A 16 -9.78 -3.20 -11.89
CA ALA A 16 -10.35 -3.58 -13.19
C ALA A 16 -11.51 -2.66 -13.58
N ALA A 17 -12.43 -2.39 -12.65
CA ALA A 17 -13.56 -1.50 -12.89
C ALA A 17 -13.09 -0.07 -13.27
N LEU A 18 -12.11 0.49 -12.57
CA LEU A 18 -11.57 1.81 -12.88
C LEU A 18 -10.86 1.86 -14.24
N VAL A 19 -10.16 0.80 -14.62
CA VAL A 19 -9.54 0.68 -15.95
C VAL A 19 -10.60 0.58 -17.03
N ILE A 20 -11.64 -0.24 -16.85
CA ILE A 20 -12.75 -0.41 -17.79
C ILE A 20 -13.50 0.92 -17.97
N LEU A 21 -13.79 1.63 -16.87
CA LEU A 21 -14.45 2.95 -16.93
C LEU A 21 -13.59 3.97 -17.69
N ASN A 22 -12.28 3.95 -17.50
CA ASN A 22 -11.39 4.84 -18.24
C ASN A 22 -11.38 4.51 -19.73
N ILE A 23 -11.27 3.25 -20.11
CA ILE A 23 -11.32 2.82 -21.52
C ILE A 23 -12.68 3.17 -22.13
N GLY A 24 -13.78 2.94 -21.40
CA GLY A 24 -15.13 3.30 -21.84
C GLY A 24 -15.27 4.81 -22.08
N ALA A 25 -14.74 5.64 -21.18
CA ALA A 25 -14.76 7.10 -21.33
C ALA A 25 -13.99 7.56 -22.59
N VAL A 26 -12.82 6.96 -22.87
CA VAL A 26 -12.05 7.24 -24.08
C VAL A 26 -12.81 6.82 -25.34
N ILE A 27 -13.43 5.65 -25.34
CA ILE A 27 -14.27 5.17 -26.45
C ILE A 27 -15.43 6.12 -26.69
N CYS A 28 -16.15 6.53 -25.64
CA CYS A 28 -17.25 7.48 -25.74
C CYS A 28 -16.80 8.82 -26.33
N LEU A 29 -15.63 9.29 -25.95
CA LEU A 29 -15.04 10.53 -26.49
C LEU A 29 -14.71 10.40 -27.98
N VAL A 30 -14.06 9.30 -28.38
CA VAL A 30 -13.61 9.07 -29.76
C VAL A 30 -14.80 8.89 -30.72
N PHE A 31 -15.82 8.16 -30.31
CA PHE A 31 -16.98 7.84 -31.15
C PHE A 31 -18.16 8.81 -30.97
N GLY A 32 -18.03 9.83 -30.10
CA GLY A 32 -19.10 10.80 -29.85
C GLY A 32 -20.39 10.17 -29.30
N ILE A 33 -20.28 9.10 -28.51
CA ILE A 33 -21.44 8.34 -27.99
C ILE A 33 -22.22 9.15 -26.97
N ILE A 34 -21.52 9.98 -26.18
CA ILE A 34 -22.08 10.89 -25.17
C ILE A 34 -21.61 12.30 -25.46
N ASP A 35 -22.19 13.28 -24.73
CA ASP A 35 -21.74 14.67 -24.83
C ASP A 35 -20.23 14.79 -24.61
N THR A 36 -19.58 15.54 -25.49
CA THR A 36 -18.10 15.67 -25.53
C THR A 36 -17.54 16.23 -24.23
N ALA A 37 -18.24 17.19 -23.60
CA ALA A 37 -17.79 17.78 -22.34
C ALA A 37 -17.82 16.75 -21.19
N ILE A 38 -18.85 15.91 -21.17
CA ILE A 38 -18.97 14.82 -20.17
C ILE A 38 -17.87 13.78 -20.41
N ALA A 39 -17.64 13.38 -21.67
CA ALA A 39 -16.59 12.43 -22.01
C ALA A 39 -15.19 12.92 -21.58
N ILE A 40 -14.86 14.18 -21.87
CA ILE A 40 -13.61 14.82 -21.46
C ILE A 40 -13.49 14.81 -19.94
N LEU A 41 -14.55 15.20 -19.21
CA LEU A 41 -14.54 15.20 -17.75
C LEU A 41 -14.23 13.81 -17.17
N LEU A 42 -14.85 12.77 -17.68
CA LEU A 42 -14.59 11.39 -17.27
C LEU A 42 -13.15 10.96 -17.53
N VAL A 43 -12.59 11.30 -18.69
CA VAL A 43 -11.19 11.00 -19.03
C VAL A 43 -10.23 11.75 -18.07
N ILE A 44 -10.49 13.02 -17.78
CA ILE A 44 -9.69 13.82 -16.85
C ILE A 44 -9.73 13.25 -15.42
N ILE A 45 -10.83 12.64 -15.00
CA ILE A 45 -10.96 12.04 -13.67
C ILE A 45 -10.28 10.66 -13.62
N PHE A 46 -10.63 9.76 -14.55
CA PHE A 46 -10.19 8.36 -14.48
C PHE A 46 -8.74 8.16 -14.90
N THR A 47 -8.21 8.93 -15.84
CA THR A 47 -6.83 8.74 -16.31
C THR A 47 -5.80 9.05 -15.20
N PRO A 48 -5.84 10.21 -14.53
CA PRO A 48 -4.92 10.48 -13.42
C PRO A 48 -5.12 9.50 -12.26
N THR A 49 -6.36 9.09 -11.97
CA THR A 49 -6.65 8.11 -10.92
C THR A 49 -5.93 6.79 -11.20
N ASN A 50 -5.99 6.28 -12.42
CA ASN A 50 -5.28 5.05 -12.79
C ASN A 50 -3.75 5.24 -12.70
N ILE A 51 -3.20 6.33 -13.24
CA ILE A 51 -1.76 6.57 -13.30
C ILE A 51 -1.17 6.78 -11.90
N PHE A 52 -1.80 7.60 -11.06
CA PHE A 52 -1.23 8.01 -9.77
C PHE A 52 -1.60 7.10 -8.60
N PHE A 53 -2.72 6.37 -8.66
CA PHE A 53 -3.17 5.51 -7.56
C PHE A 53 -3.07 4.02 -7.90
N ILE A 54 -3.68 3.59 -9.00
CA ILE A 54 -3.77 2.15 -9.30
C ILE A 54 -2.39 1.58 -9.67
N ILE A 55 -1.71 2.16 -10.64
CA ILE A 55 -0.41 1.66 -11.10
C ILE A 55 0.63 1.64 -9.97
N PRO A 56 0.87 2.74 -9.23
CA PRO A 56 1.85 2.73 -8.16
C PRO A 56 1.49 1.80 -7.00
N MET A 57 0.21 1.63 -6.69
CA MET A 57 -0.23 0.71 -5.65
C MET A 57 0.16 -0.74 -6.00
N TRP A 58 0.08 -1.13 -7.26
CA TRP A 58 0.41 -2.48 -7.73
C TRP A 58 1.91 -2.73 -7.82
N PHE A 59 2.67 -1.76 -8.31
CA PHE A 59 4.09 -1.95 -8.64
C PHE A 59 5.04 -1.42 -7.57
N ASN A 60 4.64 -0.40 -6.82
CA ASN A 60 5.49 0.30 -5.85
C ASN A 60 5.13 0.02 -4.39
N THR A 61 4.34 -1.04 -4.10
CA THR A 61 4.03 -1.41 -2.72
C THR A 61 4.84 -2.66 -2.34
N PHE A 62 5.80 -2.48 -1.44
CA PHE A 62 6.64 -3.55 -0.94
C PHE A 62 7.23 -3.21 0.45
N TYR A 63 7.68 -4.24 1.13
CA TYR A 63 8.34 -4.16 2.43
C TYR A 63 9.73 -4.76 2.30
N LEU A 64 10.76 -3.98 2.67
CA LEU A 64 12.14 -4.41 2.55
C LEU A 64 12.75 -4.51 3.96
N LEU A 65 13.17 -5.72 4.34
CA LEU A 65 14.04 -5.93 5.50
C LEU A 65 15.49 -5.70 5.04
N ALA A 66 16.01 -4.50 5.28
CA ALA A 66 17.41 -4.13 5.07
C ALA A 66 18.30 -4.68 6.20
N GLU A 67 19.55 -4.31 6.28
CA GLU A 67 20.45 -4.79 7.32
C GLU A 67 20.05 -4.31 8.71
N ASN A 68 19.77 -3.01 8.85
CA ASN A 68 19.51 -2.36 10.15
C ASN A 68 18.11 -1.73 10.25
N GLU A 69 17.33 -1.74 9.17
CA GLU A 69 16.02 -1.05 9.12
C GLU A 69 14.96 -1.82 8.35
N LEU A 70 13.72 -1.61 8.74
CA LEU A 70 12.53 -1.96 7.97
C LEU A 70 12.15 -0.77 7.07
N VAL A 71 12.12 -1.00 5.76
CA VAL A 71 11.66 0.00 4.78
C VAL A 71 10.27 -0.39 4.29
N VAL A 72 9.31 0.48 4.54
CA VAL A 72 7.91 0.35 4.11
C VAL A 72 7.66 1.31 2.96
N LYS A 73 7.33 0.76 1.78
CA LYS A 73 6.98 1.55 0.60
C LYS A 73 5.56 1.23 0.17
N CYS A 74 4.73 2.24 -0.01
CA CYS A 74 3.38 2.11 -0.51
C CYS A 74 3.07 3.12 -1.60
N GLY A 75 2.83 2.65 -2.81
CA GLY A 75 2.45 3.45 -3.95
C GLY A 75 3.38 4.65 -4.18
N ILE A 76 2.81 5.85 -4.26
CA ILE A 76 3.54 7.11 -4.47
C ILE A 76 4.10 7.71 -3.18
N SER A 77 3.69 7.23 -2.00
CA SER A 77 4.16 7.76 -0.72
C SER A 77 5.67 7.62 -0.57
N LYS A 78 6.29 8.50 0.22
CA LYS A 78 7.70 8.33 0.59
C LYS A 78 7.90 7.01 1.32
N ALA A 79 9.06 6.38 1.11
CA ALA A 79 9.40 5.18 1.86
C ALA A 79 9.64 5.54 3.32
N GLU A 80 8.94 4.85 4.21
CA GLU A 80 9.13 4.96 5.65
C GLU A 80 10.25 4.00 6.07
N ARG A 81 11.20 4.49 6.86
CA ARG A 81 12.36 3.74 7.32
C ARG A 81 12.34 3.67 8.84
N ILE A 82 12.29 2.47 9.38
CA ILE A 82 12.15 2.19 10.81
C ILE A 82 13.32 1.31 11.21
N GLU A 83 14.19 1.81 12.07
CA GLU A 83 15.30 1.03 12.63
C GLU A 83 14.75 -0.10 13.51
N TYR A 84 15.34 -1.29 13.43
CA TYR A 84 14.83 -2.44 14.18
C TYR A 84 14.79 -2.20 15.68
N GLU A 85 15.75 -1.48 16.25
CA GLU A 85 15.80 -1.12 17.67
C GLU A 85 14.61 -0.27 18.14
N GLN A 86 13.97 0.45 17.22
CA GLN A 86 12.80 1.29 17.50
C GLN A 86 11.51 0.48 17.57
N ILE A 87 11.46 -0.73 16.98
CA ILE A 87 10.27 -1.56 16.94
C ILE A 87 10.02 -2.17 18.31
N THR A 88 8.81 -1.95 18.84
CA THR A 88 8.40 -2.40 20.18
C THR A 88 7.47 -3.58 20.16
N SER A 89 6.49 -3.62 19.24
CA SER A 89 5.57 -4.75 19.14
C SER A 89 5.06 -4.98 17.72
N ILE A 90 4.59 -6.20 17.47
CA ILE A 90 3.97 -6.60 16.20
C ILE A 90 2.66 -7.30 16.53
N ASP A 91 1.55 -6.68 16.14
CA ASP A 91 0.21 -7.19 16.39
C ASP A 91 -0.53 -7.48 15.10
N LYS A 92 -1.40 -8.50 15.12
CA LYS A 92 -2.34 -8.72 14.01
C LYS A 92 -3.49 -7.73 14.12
N THR A 93 -3.76 -6.99 13.06
CA THR A 93 -4.86 -6.02 13.03
C THR A 93 -5.74 -6.16 11.80
N ARG A 94 -6.99 -5.74 11.92
CA ARG A 94 -7.94 -5.57 10.80
C ARG A 94 -8.36 -4.11 10.64
N GLU A 95 -7.67 -3.19 11.30
CA GLU A 95 -8.01 -1.77 11.25
C GLU A 95 -7.96 -1.25 9.80
N PRO A 96 -9.06 -0.67 9.27
CA PRO A 96 -9.09 -0.19 7.88
C PRO A 96 -8.43 1.16 7.71
N VAL A 97 -8.26 1.92 8.79
CA VAL A 97 -7.83 3.33 8.77
C VAL A 97 -6.31 3.45 8.83
N ARG A 98 -5.76 4.42 8.07
CA ARG A 98 -4.32 4.79 8.02
C ARG A 98 -3.36 3.68 7.59
N ALA A 99 -3.79 2.80 6.70
CA ALA A 99 -2.94 1.70 6.30
C ALA A 99 -2.43 1.85 4.86
N PRO A 100 -1.13 1.95 4.64
CA PRO A 100 -0.54 1.78 3.33
C PRO A 100 -0.56 0.29 2.90
N ALA A 101 -1.69 -0.39 3.10
CA ALA A 101 -1.80 -1.81 2.88
C ALA A 101 -3.02 -2.13 2.01
N PRO A 102 -2.82 -2.71 0.80
CA PRO A 102 -3.90 -3.03 -0.13
C PRO A 102 -4.70 -4.29 0.25
N SER A 103 -4.57 -4.78 1.47
CA SER A 103 -5.28 -5.95 2.00
C SER A 103 -5.83 -5.67 3.40
N LEU A 104 -6.93 -6.34 3.77
CA LEU A 104 -7.48 -6.32 5.14
C LEU A 104 -6.76 -7.31 6.08
N ASP A 105 -5.96 -8.20 5.52
CA ASP A 105 -5.12 -9.13 6.27
C ASP A 105 -3.79 -8.46 6.65
N ARG A 106 -3.76 -7.74 7.77
CA ARG A 106 -2.75 -6.76 8.16
C ARG A 106 -1.99 -7.15 9.42
N ILE A 107 -0.81 -6.55 9.57
CA ILE A 107 -0.08 -6.50 10.84
C ILE A 107 0.23 -5.04 11.16
N GLU A 108 0.15 -4.70 12.43
CA GLU A 108 0.54 -3.42 12.98
C GLU A 108 1.94 -3.56 13.57
N VAL A 109 2.86 -2.73 13.12
CA VAL A 109 4.20 -2.62 13.66
C VAL A 109 4.27 -1.32 14.44
N ARG A 110 4.43 -1.40 15.75
CA ARG A 110 4.59 -0.24 16.63
C ARG A 110 6.05 0.06 16.82
N TYR A 111 6.41 1.33 16.76
CA TYR A 111 7.79 1.76 16.94
C TYR A 111 7.86 3.11 17.65
N LYS A 112 9.01 3.39 18.28
CA LYS A 112 9.29 4.69 18.90
C LYS A 112 9.78 5.65 17.82
N ALA A 113 9.10 6.80 17.67
CA ALA A 113 9.55 7.85 16.75
C ALA A 113 10.94 8.36 17.15
N LYS A 114 11.75 8.81 16.19
CA LYS A 114 13.10 9.35 16.45
C LYS A 114 13.14 10.49 17.49
N SER A 115 12.03 11.19 17.71
CA SER A 115 11.88 12.20 18.77
C SER A 115 11.74 11.62 20.18
N GLY A 116 11.58 10.31 20.34
CA GLY A 116 11.48 9.60 21.61
C GLY A 116 10.22 9.87 22.44
N LYS A 117 9.37 10.82 22.03
CA LYS A 117 8.20 11.26 22.81
C LYS A 117 6.88 10.56 22.44
N PHE A 118 6.79 9.96 21.28
CA PHE A 118 5.55 9.30 20.81
C PHE A 118 5.87 7.94 20.20
N SER A 119 5.05 6.94 20.51
CA SER A 119 5.03 5.69 19.74
C SER A 119 4.20 5.94 18.49
N ASP A 120 4.75 5.58 17.35
CA ASP A 120 4.04 5.60 16.08
C ASP A 120 3.74 4.18 15.63
N LYS A 121 2.89 4.01 14.64
CA LYS A 121 2.51 2.71 14.11
C LYS A 121 2.42 2.73 12.60
N VAL A 122 2.91 1.69 11.98
CA VAL A 122 2.71 1.42 10.56
C VAL A 122 1.95 0.11 10.37
N ILE A 123 0.94 0.14 9.51
CA ILE A 123 0.13 -1.03 9.20
C ILE A 123 0.53 -1.54 7.82
N ILE A 124 0.93 -2.80 7.74
CA ILE A 124 1.44 -3.44 6.53
C ILE A 124 0.73 -4.77 6.29
N SER A 125 0.73 -5.25 5.05
CA SER A 125 0.13 -6.52 4.66
C SER A 125 1.09 -7.37 3.81
N PRO A 126 2.15 -7.94 4.41
CA PRO A 126 3.07 -8.78 3.65
C PRO A 126 2.40 -10.08 3.19
N LYS A 127 2.69 -10.54 1.96
CA LYS A 127 2.12 -11.75 1.38
C LYS A 127 2.41 -13.00 2.24
N ASN A 128 3.62 -13.08 2.80
CA ASN A 128 4.06 -14.16 3.69
C ASN A 128 4.29 -13.62 5.10
N LYS A 129 3.19 -13.38 5.85
CA LYS A 129 3.23 -12.80 7.19
C LYS A 129 4.10 -13.59 8.18
N GLY A 130 3.93 -14.91 8.22
CA GLY A 130 4.67 -15.76 9.16
C GLY A 130 6.16 -15.62 8.98
N GLU A 131 6.64 -15.69 7.75
CA GLU A 131 8.05 -15.52 7.42
C GLU A 131 8.53 -14.08 7.70
N PHE A 132 7.71 -13.09 7.37
CA PHE A 132 8.03 -11.69 7.65
C PHE A 132 8.23 -11.43 9.15
N ILE A 133 7.28 -11.88 9.98
CA ILE A 133 7.36 -11.73 11.45
C ILE A 133 8.57 -12.49 12.00
N ARG A 134 8.80 -13.72 11.54
CA ARG A 134 9.96 -14.52 11.95
C ARG A 134 11.27 -13.80 11.65
N GLN A 135 11.43 -13.31 10.43
CA GLN A 135 12.62 -12.58 9.99
C GLN A 135 12.82 -11.25 10.75
N LEU A 136 11.72 -10.60 11.13
CA LEU A 136 11.77 -9.37 11.90
C LEU A 136 12.18 -9.63 13.35
N LYS A 137 11.59 -10.67 13.99
CA LYS A 137 11.96 -11.09 15.35
C LYS A 137 13.41 -11.60 15.45
N MET A 138 13.93 -12.23 14.39
CA MET A 138 15.36 -12.63 14.35
C MET A 138 16.33 -11.44 14.33
N ARG A 139 15.88 -10.26 13.91
CA ARG A 139 16.70 -9.02 13.84
C ARG A 139 16.58 -8.14 15.09
N ASN A 140 15.50 -8.34 15.84
CA ASN A 140 15.29 -7.66 17.12
C ASN A 140 14.54 -8.62 18.06
N GLU A 141 15.25 -9.20 19.00
CA GLU A 141 14.71 -10.15 20.00
C GLU A 141 13.79 -9.49 21.02
N ASN A 142 13.79 -8.16 21.13
CA ASN A 142 12.97 -7.41 22.08
C ASN A 142 11.54 -7.14 21.57
N ILE A 143 11.16 -7.68 20.39
CA ILE A 143 9.81 -7.49 19.81
C ILE A 143 8.84 -8.45 20.48
N GLU A 144 7.85 -7.88 21.17
CA GLU A 144 6.72 -8.62 21.76
C GLU A 144 5.68 -9.06 20.70
#